data_90122d564052799d76463437c5ad89ae
#
_entry.id   90122d564052799d76463437c5ad89ae
#
_cell.length_a   1.000
_cell.length_b   1.000
_cell.length_c   1.000
_cell.angle_alpha   90.00
_cell.angle_beta   90.00
_cell.angle_gamma   90.00
#
_symmetry.space_group_name_H-M   'P 1'
#
loop_
_entity.id
_entity.type
_entity.pdbx_description
1 polymer ?
#
loop_
_entity_poly.entity_id
_entity_poly.type
_entity_poly.pdbx_seq_one_letter_code
_entity_poly.pdbx_strand_id
1 'polypeptide(L)'
;MLACDRSLRRLRTNHLDLYLLHWRGSVPLEHTITAFDALIKAGKIRYWGVSNFDTSDMEEVAALHEGGDLATDQVLYNLARRGPEYDLLPWCRQRHIPIMAYSPIEQGRILKHSTLEAVAIRHSATPAQVALAWVLQQDGVIAIPKAGRARHVRENRGALEARLTKQDMAELDRAFPLPTEPRPLEML
;
A
#
# COMPACT_ATOMS: atom_id res chain seq x y z
N MET A 1 -17.34 12.75 9.54
CA MET A 1 -18.78 12.55 9.20
C MET A 1 -19.14 13.14 7.82
N LEU A 2 -19.18 14.47 7.60
CA LEU A 2 -19.58 15.09 6.33
C LEU A 2 -18.77 14.66 5.10
N ALA A 3 -17.47 14.37 5.25
CA ALA A 3 -16.62 13.89 4.16
C ALA A 3 -17.07 12.50 3.67
N CYS A 4 -17.38 11.58 4.59
CA CYS A 4 -17.93 10.26 4.26
C CYS A 4 -19.27 10.38 3.53
N ASP A 5 -20.19 11.22 4.02
CA ASP A 5 -21.48 11.43 3.37
C ASP A 5 -21.35 11.97 1.94
N ARG A 6 -20.35 12.83 1.69
CA ARG A 6 -20.02 13.29 0.32
C ARG A 6 -19.51 12.16 -0.56
N SER A 7 -18.66 11.28 -0.02
CA SER A 7 -18.15 10.11 -0.74
C SER A 7 -19.28 9.15 -1.10
N LEU A 8 -20.15 8.81 -0.16
CA LEU A 8 -21.31 7.95 -0.38
C LEU A 8 -22.22 8.50 -1.50
N ARG A 9 -22.52 9.80 -1.46
CA ARG A 9 -23.33 10.45 -2.51
C ARG A 9 -22.67 10.40 -3.89
N ARG A 10 -21.36 10.66 -3.97
CA ARG A 10 -20.61 10.60 -5.25
C ARG A 10 -20.56 9.20 -5.83
N LEU A 11 -20.38 8.19 -4.98
CA LEU A 11 -20.34 6.78 -5.36
C LEU A 11 -21.73 6.17 -5.55
N ARG A 12 -22.80 6.88 -5.17
CA ARG A 12 -24.19 6.40 -5.22
C ARG A 12 -24.38 5.08 -4.47
N THR A 13 -23.82 5.00 -3.28
CA THR A 13 -23.91 3.83 -2.38
C THR A 13 -24.31 4.28 -0.98
N ASN A 14 -24.82 3.37 -0.18
CA ASN A 14 -25.17 3.61 1.21
C ASN A 14 -24.06 3.24 2.20
N HIS A 15 -23.02 2.51 1.75
CA HIS A 15 -21.87 2.15 2.59
C HIS A 15 -20.59 2.07 1.77
N LEU A 16 -19.44 2.14 2.46
CA LEU A 16 -18.10 1.85 1.94
C LEU A 16 -17.55 0.65 2.70
N ASP A 17 -16.89 -0.25 1.98
CA ASP A 17 -16.23 -1.40 2.62
C ASP A 17 -15.02 -0.95 3.41
N LEU A 18 -14.22 -0.04 2.86
CA LEU A 18 -13.04 0.53 3.52
C LEU A 18 -13.00 2.04 3.36
N TYR A 19 -12.72 2.76 4.44
CA TYR A 19 -12.59 4.21 4.46
C TYR A 19 -11.30 4.62 5.17
N LEU A 20 -10.43 5.39 4.49
CA LEU A 20 -9.10 5.72 4.98
C LEU A 20 -8.99 7.19 5.41
N LEU A 21 -8.27 7.44 6.51
CA LEU A 21 -7.67 8.74 6.77
C LEU A 21 -6.50 8.92 5.80
N HIS A 22 -6.57 9.91 4.90
CA HIS A 22 -5.62 10.06 3.78
C HIS A 22 -4.19 10.39 4.26
N TRP A 23 -4.07 11.16 5.32
CA TRP A 23 -2.85 11.45 6.08
C TRP A 23 -3.18 12.08 7.42
N ARG A 24 -2.21 12.07 8.30
CA ARG A 24 -2.32 12.73 9.59
C ARG A 24 -2.42 14.25 9.39
N GLY A 25 -3.52 14.83 9.86
CA GLY A 25 -3.76 16.27 9.87
C GLY A 25 -3.52 16.89 11.25
N SER A 26 -4.06 18.08 11.45
CA SER A 26 -4.00 18.79 12.74
C SER A 26 -5.08 18.38 13.74
N VAL A 27 -6.03 17.54 13.33
CA VAL A 27 -7.08 17.01 14.24
C VAL A 27 -6.47 15.91 15.09
N PRO A 28 -6.66 15.93 16.42
CA PRO A 28 -6.22 14.84 17.28
C PRO A 28 -6.72 13.48 16.78
N LEU A 29 -5.85 12.48 16.78
CA LEU A 29 -6.13 11.17 16.18
C LEU A 29 -7.31 10.47 16.85
N GLU A 30 -7.44 10.60 18.18
CA GLU A 30 -8.57 10.11 18.98
C GLU A 30 -9.92 10.58 18.45
N HIS A 31 -10.03 11.85 18.04
CA HIS A 31 -11.29 12.38 17.48
C HIS A 31 -11.60 11.77 16.11
N THR A 32 -10.57 11.45 15.32
CA THR A 32 -10.74 10.79 14.04
C THR A 32 -11.20 9.35 14.22
N ILE A 33 -10.59 8.61 15.14
CA ILE A 33 -10.98 7.23 15.50
C ILE A 33 -12.43 7.21 16.01
N THR A 34 -12.79 8.09 16.93
CA THR A 34 -14.16 8.23 17.42
C THR A 34 -15.16 8.48 16.27
N ALA A 35 -14.76 9.27 15.26
CA ALA A 35 -15.61 9.51 14.10
C ALA A 35 -15.74 8.24 13.22
N PHE A 36 -14.70 7.43 13.07
CA PHE A 36 -14.78 6.13 12.38
C PHE A 36 -15.71 5.17 13.10
N ASP A 37 -15.61 5.05 14.42
CA ASP A 37 -16.52 4.23 15.23
C ASP A 37 -17.99 4.63 15.04
N ALA A 38 -18.25 5.95 15.04
CA ALA A 38 -19.59 6.45 14.78
C ALA A 38 -20.07 6.13 13.34
N LEU A 39 -19.17 6.13 12.34
CA LEU A 39 -19.49 5.75 10.97
C LEU A 39 -19.76 4.24 10.83
N ILE A 40 -19.02 3.38 11.54
CA ILE A 40 -19.26 1.93 11.61
C ILE A 40 -20.62 1.67 12.25
N LYS A 41 -20.88 2.25 13.43
CA LYS A 41 -22.16 2.12 14.15
C LYS A 41 -23.35 2.59 13.31
N ALA A 42 -23.15 3.59 12.45
CA ALA A 42 -24.17 4.08 11.51
C ALA A 42 -24.30 3.22 10.24
N GLY A 43 -23.50 2.16 10.08
CA GLY A 43 -23.49 1.29 8.89
C GLY A 43 -22.96 1.98 7.62
N LYS A 44 -22.28 3.12 7.74
CA LYS A 44 -21.77 3.90 6.60
C LYS A 44 -20.42 3.40 6.09
N ILE A 45 -19.63 2.78 6.95
CA ILE A 45 -18.37 2.11 6.60
C ILE A 45 -18.33 0.75 7.30
N ARG A 46 -17.62 -0.23 6.72
CA ARG A 46 -17.39 -1.55 7.33
C ARG A 46 -16.07 -1.58 8.09
N TYR A 47 -15.02 -1.06 7.44
CA TYR A 47 -13.66 -1.01 7.97
C TYR A 47 -13.08 0.39 7.78
N TRP A 48 -12.12 0.72 8.60
CA TRP A 48 -11.33 1.93 8.43
C TRP A 48 -9.83 1.61 8.42
N GLY A 49 -9.05 2.55 7.95
CA GLY A 49 -7.60 2.46 7.91
C GLY A 49 -6.99 3.85 7.83
N VAL A 50 -5.69 3.88 7.68
CA VAL A 50 -4.92 5.12 7.55
C VAL A 50 -4.12 5.12 6.26
N SER A 51 -3.46 6.23 5.96
CA SER A 51 -2.55 6.35 4.84
C SER A 51 -1.42 7.30 5.20
N ASN A 52 -0.20 6.95 4.79
CA ASN A 52 1.02 7.70 5.06
C ASN A 52 1.31 7.87 6.57
N PHE A 53 1.08 6.82 7.33
CA PHE A 53 1.46 6.70 8.73
C PHE A 53 2.78 5.96 8.84
N ASP A 54 3.75 6.52 9.56
CA ASP A 54 4.99 5.83 9.91
C ASP A 54 4.78 4.90 11.10
N THR A 55 5.84 4.19 11.50
CA THR A 55 5.77 3.24 12.62
C THR A 55 5.31 3.91 13.90
N SER A 56 5.76 5.15 14.19
CA SER A 56 5.37 5.87 15.42
C SER A 56 3.91 6.32 15.39
N ASP A 57 3.42 6.73 14.23
CA ASP A 57 2.00 7.05 14.03
C ASP A 57 1.12 5.81 14.22
N MET A 58 1.56 4.66 13.69
CA MET A 58 0.87 3.38 13.85
C MET A 58 0.84 2.90 15.31
N GLU A 59 1.92 3.13 16.06
CA GLU A 59 1.98 2.85 17.51
C GLU A 59 1.00 3.72 18.29
N GLU A 60 0.87 5.00 17.92
CA GLU A 60 -0.13 5.90 18.53
C GLU A 60 -1.56 5.41 18.26
N VAL A 61 -1.88 5.01 17.00
CA VAL A 61 -3.20 4.41 16.68
C VAL A 61 -3.46 3.18 17.54
N ALA A 62 -2.49 2.28 17.63
CA ALA A 62 -2.63 1.05 18.40
C ALA A 62 -2.84 1.30 19.91
N ALA A 63 -2.23 2.36 20.46
CA ALA A 63 -2.40 2.75 21.85
C ALA A 63 -3.77 3.38 22.13
N LEU A 64 -4.33 4.11 21.17
CA LEU A 64 -5.63 4.77 21.32
C LEU A 64 -6.83 3.83 21.13
N HIS A 65 -6.65 2.75 20.40
CA HIS A 65 -7.73 1.85 19.99
C HIS A 65 -7.37 0.41 20.34
N GLU A 66 -7.29 0.02 21.58
CA GLU A 66 -6.95 -1.34 22.08
C GLU A 66 -6.87 -2.46 21.01
N GLY A 67 -6.20 -2.16 19.89
CA GLY A 67 -5.67 -3.11 18.92
C GLY A 67 -6.62 -3.71 17.90
N GLY A 68 -7.89 -3.27 17.75
CA GLY A 68 -8.84 -4.15 17.08
C GLY A 68 -9.13 -3.90 15.60
N ASP A 69 -9.36 -2.66 15.18
CA ASP A 69 -10.13 -2.43 13.94
C ASP A 69 -9.39 -1.70 12.81
N LEU A 70 -8.09 -1.46 12.96
CA LEU A 70 -7.26 -0.87 11.91
C LEU A 70 -7.04 -1.89 10.79
N ALA A 71 -7.72 -1.70 9.66
CA ALA A 71 -7.72 -2.68 8.59
C ALA A 71 -6.46 -2.62 7.71
N THR A 72 -5.81 -1.46 7.57
CA THR A 72 -4.65 -1.27 6.69
C THR A 72 -4.02 0.10 6.89
N ASP A 73 -2.73 0.21 6.52
CA ASP A 73 -2.09 1.48 6.18
C ASP A 73 -1.76 1.50 4.69
N GLN A 74 -2.07 2.62 4.01
CA GLN A 74 -1.76 2.80 2.59
C GLN A 74 -0.54 3.72 2.44
N VAL A 75 0.57 3.18 1.95
CA VAL A 75 1.86 3.88 1.84
C VAL A 75 2.49 3.80 0.46
N LEU A 76 3.42 4.72 0.17
CA LEU A 76 4.29 4.63 -0.99
C LEU A 76 5.25 3.45 -0.81
N TYR A 77 5.05 2.40 -1.61
CA TYR A 77 5.91 1.23 -1.54
C TYR A 77 6.08 0.57 -2.91
N ASN A 78 7.32 0.42 -3.33
CA ASN A 78 7.71 -0.24 -4.57
C ASN A 78 9.23 -0.52 -4.57
N LEU A 79 9.76 -1.12 -5.63
CA LEU A 79 11.18 -1.46 -5.78
C LEU A 79 12.14 -0.29 -5.49
N ALA A 80 11.79 0.95 -5.83
CA ALA A 80 12.63 2.12 -5.60
C ALA A 80 12.34 2.84 -4.28
N ARG A 81 11.23 2.51 -3.61
CA ARG A 81 10.75 3.13 -2.38
C ARG A 81 10.58 2.07 -1.30
N ARG A 82 11.71 1.59 -0.79
CA ARG A 82 11.78 0.46 0.15
C ARG A 82 11.87 0.88 1.61
N GLY A 83 11.78 2.19 1.92
CA GLY A 83 11.83 2.70 3.28
C GLY A 83 10.96 1.92 4.29
N PRO A 84 9.70 1.61 3.96
CA PRO A 84 8.82 0.86 4.85
C PRO A 84 9.33 -0.54 5.27
N GLU A 85 10.28 -1.14 4.54
CA GLU A 85 10.82 -2.46 4.89
C GLU A 85 11.70 -2.45 6.14
N TYR A 86 12.19 -1.28 6.55
CA TYR A 86 13.07 -1.19 7.72
C TYR A 86 12.33 -1.51 9.03
N ASP A 87 11.19 -0.91 9.24
CA ASP A 87 10.43 -0.99 10.49
C ASP A 87 8.91 -1.15 10.30
N LEU A 88 8.27 -0.38 9.42
CA LEU A 88 6.82 -0.34 9.26
C LEU A 88 6.24 -1.70 8.81
N LEU A 89 6.80 -2.31 7.75
CA LEU A 89 6.32 -3.61 7.28
C LEU A 89 6.49 -4.71 8.35
N PRO A 90 7.65 -4.86 9.03
CA PRO A 90 7.79 -5.77 10.14
C PRO A 90 6.79 -5.53 11.27
N TRP A 91 6.56 -4.28 11.65
CA TRP A 91 5.61 -3.90 12.68
C TRP A 91 4.17 -4.30 12.33
N CYS A 92 3.76 -4.00 11.08
CA CYS A 92 2.44 -4.34 10.56
C CYS A 92 2.23 -5.86 10.45
N ARG A 93 3.25 -6.60 9.96
CA ARG A 93 3.20 -8.07 9.85
C ARG A 93 2.98 -8.75 11.20
N GLN A 94 3.67 -8.30 12.24
CA GLN A 94 3.49 -8.83 13.61
C GLN A 94 2.06 -8.67 14.13
N ARG A 95 1.33 -7.69 13.61
CA ARG A 95 -0.05 -7.36 14.00
C ARG A 95 -1.11 -7.79 12.99
N HIS A 96 -0.69 -8.51 11.95
CA HIS A 96 -1.58 -8.94 10.85
C HIS A 96 -2.31 -7.78 10.16
N ILE A 97 -1.70 -6.59 10.10
CA ILE A 97 -2.22 -5.42 9.40
C ILE A 97 -1.60 -5.40 8.00
N PRO A 98 -2.37 -5.62 6.93
CA PRO A 98 -1.85 -5.54 5.57
C PRO A 98 -1.51 -4.09 5.19
N ILE A 99 -0.48 -3.94 4.34
CA ILE A 99 -0.10 -2.67 3.73
C ILE A 99 -0.68 -2.57 2.32
N MET A 100 -1.30 -1.43 1.98
CA MET A 100 -1.70 -1.11 0.61
C MET A 100 -0.62 -0.27 -0.06
N ALA A 101 0.12 -0.86 -1.00
CA ALA A 101 1.21 -0.19 -1.72
C ALA A 101 0.67 0.68 -2.86
N TYR A 102 0.67 2.02 -2.68
CA TYR A 102 0.36 2.91 -3.79
C TYR A 102 1.60 3.21 -4.65
N SER A 103 1.38 3.63 -5.89
CA SER A 103 2.44 3.81 -6.91
C SER A 103 3.39 2.61 -7.03
N PRO A 104 2.87 1.36 -7.12
CA PRO A 104 3.69 0.15 -7.03
C PRO A 104 4.68 -0.03 -8.20
N ILE A 105 4.59 0.79 -9.25
CA ILE A 105 5.53 0.84 -10.39
C ILE A 105 6.23 2.21 -10.49
N GLU A 106 6.32 2.97 -9.39
CA GLU A 106 6.97 4.30 -9.32
C GLU A 106 6.50 5.25 -10.45
N GLN A 107 5.20 5.27 -10.75
CA GLN A 107 4.61 6.03 -11.87
C GLN A 107 5.26 5.74 -13.23
N GLY A 108 5.89 4.56 -13.38
CA GLY A 108 6.58 4.15 -14.59
C GLY A 108 8.06 4.57 -14.67
N ARG A 109 8.58 5.32 -13.70
CA ARG A 109 9.97 5.82 -13.72
C ARG A 109 11.02 4.72 -13.70
N ILE A 110 10.74 3.59 -13.02
CA ILE A 110 11.67 2.46 -12.92
C ILE A 110 11.64 1.50 -14.10
N LEU A 111 10.66 1.62 -15.02
CA LEU A 111 10.40 0.60 -16.04
C LEU A 111 11.50 0.44 -17.07
N LYS A 112 12.42 1.42 -17.17
CA LYS A 112 13.60 1.39 -18.05
C LYS A 112 14.89 0.95 -17.33
N HIS A 113 14.78 0.45 -16.11
CA HIS A 113 15.94 -0.05 -15.37
C HIS A 113 16.41 -1.38 -15.98
N SER A 114 17.68 -1.48 -16.36
CA SER A 114 18.24 -2.63 -17.09
C SER A 114 18.02 -3.98 -16.40
N THR A 115 18.17 -4.04 -15.08
CA THR A 115 17.90 -5.26 -14.30
C THR A 115 16.44 -5.66 -14.40
N LEU A 116 15.52 -4.70 -14.31
CA LEU A 116 14.09 -4.96 -14.40
C LEU A 116 13.70 -5.46 -15.78
N GLU A 117 14.28 -4.88 -16.84
CA GLU A 117 14.11 -5.34 -18.23
C GLU A 117 14.65 -6.75 -18.43
N ALA A 118 15.85 -7.06 -17.89
CA ALA A 118 16.45 -8.39 -18.00
C ALA A 118 15.59 -9.48 -17.33
N VAL A 119 15.06 -9.19 -16.12
CA VAL A 119 14.13 -10.11 -15.45
C VAL A 119 12.84 -10.27 -16.27
N ALA A 120 12.30 -9.18 -16.82
CA ALA A 120 11.10 -9.21 -17.63
C ALA A 120 11.24 -10.11 -18.88
N ILE A 121 12.38 -10.03 -19.57
CA ILE A 121 12.69 -10.89 -20.72
C ILE A 121 12.69 -12.37 -20.33
N ARG A 122 13.33 -12.74 -19.21
CA ARG A 122 13.38 -14.13 -18.71
C ARG A 122 11.98 -14.72 -18.46
N HIS A 123 11.07 -13.89 -17.99
CA HIS A 123 9.70 -14.31 -17.68
C HIS A 123 8.69 -14.07 -18.78
N SER A 124 9.12 -13.64 -19.98
CA SER A 124 8.21 -13.22 -21.06
C SER A 124 7.15 -12.24 -20.60
N ALA A 125 7.52 -11.37 -19.67
CA ALA A 125 6.67 -10.37 -19.02
C ALA A 125 7.12 -8.95 -19.38
N THR A 126 6.32 -7.97 -19.02
CA THR A 126 6.73 -6.56 -19.10
C THR A 126 7.45 -6.14 -17.79
N PRO A 127 8.33 -5.10 -17.85
CA PRO A 127 8.92 -4.54 -16.61
C PRO A 127 7.89 -4.13 -15.57
N ALA A 128 6.71 -3.63 -15.98
CA ALA A 128 5.62 -3.30 -15.08
C ALA A 128 5.06 -4.53 -14.38
N GLN A 129 4.90 -5.65 -15.08
CA GLN A 129 4.45 -6.90 -14.48
C GLN A 129 5.48 -7.46 -13.49
N VAL A 130 6.78 -7.37 -13.80
CA VAL A 130 7.84 -7.79 -12.86
C VAL A 130 7.84 -6.91 -11.61
N ALA A 131 7.75 -5.59 -11.75
CA ALA A 131 7.68 -4.68 -10.60
C ALA A 131 6.46 -4.95 -9.72
N LEU A 132 5.29 -5.20 -10.32
CA LEU A 132 4.07 -5.58 -9.61
C LEU A 132 4.20 -6.96 -8.94
N ALA A 133 4.76 -7.95 -9.65
CA ALA A 133 4.98 -9.29 -9.11
C ALA A 133 5.91 -9.25 -7.89
N TRP A 134 6.93 -8.39 -7.92
CA TRP A 134 7.82 -8.18 -6.78
C TRP A 134 7.05 -7.64 -5.56
N VAL A 135 6.20 -6.61 -5.74
CA VAL A 135 5.36 -6.06 -4.66
C VAL A 135 4.41 -7.14 -4.11
N LEU A 136 3.78 -7.93 -4.99
CA LEU A 136 2.82 -8.97 -4.61
C LEU A 136 3.47 -10.17 -3.91
N GLN A 137 4.78 -10.36 -4.04
CA GLN A 137 5.53 -11.39 -3.30
C GLN A 137 5.92 -10.94 -1.89
N GLN A 138 5.72 -9.67 -1.54
CA GLN A 138 5.93 -9.21 -0.18
C GLN A 138 4.77 -9.65 0.71
N ASP A 139 5.09 -10.35 1.79
CA ASP A 139 4.08 -10.83 2.73
C ASP A 139 3.30 -9.66 3.35
N GLY A 140 1.97 -9.79 3.39
CA GLY A 140 1.08 -8.78 3.94
C GLY A 140 0.95 -7.50 3.09
N VAL A 141 1.29 -7.53 1.79
CA VAL A 141 1.22 -6.35 0.91
C VAL A 141 0.17 -6.52 -0.18
N ILE A 142 -0.65 -5.50 -0.38
CA ILE A 142 -1.66 -5.38 -1.44
C ILE A 142 -1.20 -4.29 -2.41
N ALA A 143 -0.97 -4.62 -3.68
CA ALA A 143 -0.64 -3.63 -4.70
C ALA A 143 -1.89 -2.95 -5.27
N ILE A 144 -1.89 -1.62 -5.38
CA ILE A 144 -3.01 -0.84 -5.95
C ILE A 144 -2.57 -0.06 -7.21
N PRO A 145 -2.28 -0.77 -8.32
CA PRO A 145 -1.83 -0.13 -9.56
C PRO A 145 -2.97 0.61 -10.25
N LYS A 146 -2.77 1.88 -10.57
CA LYS A 146 -3.70 2.66 -11.38
C LYS A 146 -3.39 2.49 -12.86
N ALA A 147 -4.42 2.32 -13.70
CA ALA A 147 -4.30 2.34 -15.15
C ALA A 147 -5.45 3.15 -15.80
N GLY A 148 -5.10 3.99 -16.77
CA GLY A 148 -6.06 4.78 -17.53
C GLY A 148 -6.51 4.13 -18.86
N ARG A 149 -5.95 2.96 -19.23
CA ARG A 149 -6.25 2.24 -20.47
C ARG A 149 -6.55 0.78 -20.15
N ALA A 150 -7.58 0.21 -20.80
CA ALA A 150 -7.97 -1.19 -20.59
C ALA A 150 -6.82 -2.19 -20.83
N ARG A 151 -5.93 -1.91 -21.79
CA ARG A 151 -4.72 -2.71 -22.01
C ARG A 151 -3.85 -2.78 -20.77
N HIS A 152 -3.55 -1.64 -20.13
CA HIS A 152 -2.72 -1.60 -18.92
C HIS A 152 -3.41 -2.27 -17.72
N VAL A 153 -4.76 -2.24 -17.65
CA VAL A 153 -5.49 -3.01 -16.61
C VAL A 153 -5.22 -4.51 -16.77
N ARG A 154 -5.30 -5.03 -18.03
CA ARG A 154 -5.00 -6.44 -18.30
C ARG A 154 -3.53 -6.78 -18.04
N GLU A 155 -2.60 -5.91 -18.45
CA GLU A 155 -1.17 -6.07 -18.17
C GLU A 155 -0.89 -6.13 -16.67
N ASN A 156 -1.47 -5.22 -15.87
CA ASN A 156 -1.35 -5.25 -14.41
C ASN A 156 -1.90 -6.56 -13.82
N ARG A 157 -3.05 -7.05 -14.30
CA ARG A 157 -3.60 -8.34 -13.88
C ARG A 157 -2.68 -9.50 -14.23
N GLY A 158 -2.00 -9.44 -15.38
CA GLY A 158 -1.02 -10.43 -15.82
C GLY A 158 0.22 -10.53 -14.91
N ALA A 159 0.48 -9.56 -14.03
CA ALA A 159 1.55 -9.65 -13.04
C ALA A 159 1.40 -10.86 -12.09
N LEU A 160 0.18 -11.36 -11.89
CA LEU A 160 -0.09 -12.54 -11.06
C LEU A 160 0.44 -13.84 -11.66
N GLU A 161 0.73 -13.85 -12.96
CA GLU A 161 1.31 -15.01 -13.66
C GLU A 161 2.86 -14.99 -13.61
N ALA A 162 3.47 -13.85 -13.32
CA ALA A 162 4.92 -13.69 -13.25
C ALA A 162 5.43 -14.22 -11.89
N ARG A 163 5.99 -15.42 -11.90
CA ARG A 163 6.57 -16.04 -10.70
C ARG A 163 8.07 -15.77 -10.66
N LEU A 164 8.48 -14.76 -9.90
CA LEU A 164 9.89 -14.42 -9.72
C LEU A 164 10.58 -15.49 -8.88
N THR A 165 11.75 -15.93 -9.35
CA THR A 165 12.59 -16.90 -8.65
C THR A 165 13.38 -16.20 -7.52
N LYS A 166 14.00 -17.00 -6.62
CA LYS A 166 14.92 -16.47 -5.61
C LYS A 166 16.10 -15.72 -6.23
N GLN A 167 16.55 -16.15 -7.41
CA GLN A 167 17.62 -15.47 -8.16
C GLN A 167 17.15 -14.11 -8.65
N ASP A 168 15.95 -14.01 -9.23
CA ASP A 168 15.38 -12.73 -9.67
C ASP A 168 15.22 -11.76 -8.51
N MET A 169 14.72 -12.22 -7.37
CA MET A 169 14.59 -11.41 -6.16
C MET A 169 15.96 -10.88 -5.71
N ALA A 170 16.99 -11.74 -5.66
CA ALA A 170 18.34 -11.32 -5.28
C ALA A 170 18.98 -10.33 -6.29
N GLU A 171 18.68 -10.44 -7.58
CA GLU A 171 19.13 -9.49 -8.59
C GLU A 171 18.42 -8.13 -8.42
N LEU A 172 17.11 -8.14 -8.19
CA LEU A 172 16.33 -6.95 -7.91
C LEU A 172 16.76 -6.27 -6.61
N ASP A 173 17.05 -7.04 -5.54
CA ASP A 173 17.54 -6.50 -4.26
C ASP A 173 18.92 -5.83 -4.40
N ARG A 174 19.80 -6.34 -5.26
CA ARG A 174 21.08 -5.66 -5.54
C ARG A 174 20.90 -4.38 -6.34
N ALA A 175 19.92 -4.35 -7.26
CA ALA A 175 19.64 -3.17 -8.10
C ALA A 175 18.87 -2.08 -7.33
N PHE A 176 18.05 -2.50 -6.38
CA PHE A 176 17.22 -1.65 -5.52
C PHE A 176 17.45 -2.05 -4.06
N PRO A 177 18.55 -1.58 -3.43
CA PRO A 177 18.97 -2.09 -2.12
C PRO A 177 17.99 -1.75 -1.01
N LEU A 178 17.93 -2.63 -0.02
CA LEU A 178 17.22 -2.43 1.23
C LEU A 178 17.74 -1.21 1.99
N PRO A 179 16.90 -0.50 2.75
CA PRO A 179 17.35 0.54 3.66
C PRO A 179 18.21 -0.07 4.79
N THR A 180 19.32 0.59 5.12
CA THR A 180 20.22 0.19 6.21
C THR A 180 19.95 0.95 7.51
N GLU A 181 19.09 1.95 7.45
CA GLU A 181 18.71 2.83 8.56
C GLU A 181 17.28 3.30 8.42
N PRO A 182 16.61 3.73 9.50
CA PRO A 182 15.27 4.27 9.42
C PRO A 182 15.26 5.54 8.55
N ARG A 183 14.23 5.68 7.73
CA ARG A 183 14.02 6.85 6.88
C ARG A 183 12.61 7.39 7.08
N PRO A 184 12.43 8.71 7.02
CA PRO A 184 11.10 9.29 6.99
C PRO A 184 10.26 8.65 5.88
N LEU A 185 8.98 8.44 6.14
CA LEU A 185 8.06 7.89 5.15
C LEU A 185 7.98 8.83 3.94
N GLU A 186 8.31 8.31 2.76
CA GLU A 186 8.24 9.07 1.52
C GLU A 186 6.79 9.16 1.04
N MET A 187 6.45 10.29 0.42
CA MET A 187 5.15 10.55 -0.21
C MET A 187 5.34 11.13 -1.61
N LEU A 188 4.31 11.05 -2.47
CA LEU A 188 4.28 11.63 -3.82
C LEU A 188 3.43 12.90 -3.86
#